data_f089c7554c241dd69048650c3339cd3b
#
_entry.id   f089c7554c241dd69048650c3339cd3b
#
_cell.length_a   1.000
_cell.length_b   1.000
_cell.length_c   1.000
_cell.angle_alpha   90.00
_cell.angle_beta   90.00
_cell.angle_gamma   90.00
#
_symmetry.space_group_name_H-M   'P 1'
#
loop_
_entity.id
_entity.type
_entity.pdbx_description
1 polymer ?
#
loop_
_entity_poly.entity_id
_entity_poly.type
_entity_poly.pdbx_seq_one_letter_code
_entity_poly.pdbx_strand_id
1 'polypeptide(L)'
;MLYFSGWGAYRSGIYDGCKYSSNIALNHAVQLVGYGSDSDGDYWIVRNSWGPTWGEDGYIRLRRDAEAQCGTDSTPMDGTACADGPGSDEQHVCGQCGVLFDTSFPLGAHNWSMP
;
A
#
# COMPACT_ATOMS: atom_id res chain seq x y z
N MET A 1 -3.97 -3.77 -2.65
CA MET A 1 -3.53 -3.07 -3.89
C MET A 1 -3.21 -1.64 -3.53
N LEU A 2 -2.24 -0.98 -4.14
CA LEU A 2 -1.79 0.36 -3.75
C LEU A 2 -1.64 1.27 -4.97
N TYR A 3 -1.81 2.57 -4.74
CA TYR A 3 -1.47 3.63 -5.70
C TYR A 3 -0.01 4.06 -5.50
N PHE A 4 0.85 3.85 -6.50
CA PHE A 4 2.30 4.06 -6.34
C PHE A 4 2.85 5.38 -6.92
N SER A 5 2.04 6.42 -7.06
CA SER A 5 2.49 7.72 -7.56
C SER A 5 3.69 8.24 -6.72
N GLY A 6 4.81 8.44 -7.36
CA GLY A 6 6.01 8.96 -6.70
C GLY A 6 6.94 7.93 -6.04
N TRP A 7 6.56 6.67 -5.94
CA TRP A 7 7.40 5.65 -5.30
C TRP A 7 8.73 5.40 -6.02
N GLY A 8 8.78 5.62 -7.33
CA GLY A 8 10.03 5.48 -8.09
C GLY A 8 11.17 6.36 -7.59
N ALA A 9 10.85 7.50 -7.00
CA ALA A 9 11.82 8.45 -6.43
C ALA A 9 12.09 8.24 -4.94
N TYR A 10 11.36 7.34 -4.27
CA TYR A 10 11.53 7.09 -2.83
C TYR A 10 12.94 6.53 -2.54
N ARG A 11 13.57 7.04 -1.47
CA ARG A 11 14.88 6.60 -0.98
C ARG A 11 14.82 6.15 0.47
N SER A 12 14.24 6.96 1.35
CA SER A 12 14.14 6.68 2.78
C SER A 12 13.15 7.60 3.47
N GLY A 13 12.84 7.32 4.74
CA GLY A 13 11.96 8.10 5.59
C GLY A 13 10.50 7.67 5.51
N ILE A 14 9.64 8.36 6.25
CA ILE A 14 8.20 8.10 6.22
C ILE A 14 7.59 8.79 4.99
N TYR A 15 7.07 8.00 4.07
CA TYR A 15 6.43 8.49 2.85
C TYR A 15 4.98 8.90 3.10
N ASP A 16 4.63 10.13 2.75
CA ASP A 16 3.28 10.71 2.84
C ASP A 16 2.85 11.41 1.54
N GLY A 17 3.42 11.00 0.42
CA GLY A 17 3.27 11.70 -0.87
C GLY A 17 2.02 11.35 -1.67
N CYS A 18 1.18 10.40 -1.23
CA CYS A 18 -0.05 10.08 -1.94
C CYS A 18 -1.14 11.12 -1.62
N LYS A 19 -1.71 11.70 -2.69
CA LYS A 19 -2.72 12.76 -2.58
C LYS A 19 -4.12 12.17 -2.72
N TYR A 20 -5.00 12.50 -1.76
CA TYR A 20 -6.39 12.02 -1.71
C TYR A 20 -7.37 12.88 -2.52
N SER A 21 -6.92 14.02 -3.04
CA SER A 21 -7.72 14.94 -3.87
C SER A 21 -7.76 14.57 -5.35
N SER A 22 -7.05 13.53 -5.75
CA SER A 22 -7.04 12.99 -7.11
C SER A 22 -7.46 11.53 -7.10
N ASN A 23 -7.72 10.96 -8.28
CA ASN A 23 -7.96 9.53 -8.41
C ASN A 23 -6.83 8.70 -7.77
N ILE A 24 -7.19 7.80 -6.84
CA ILE A 24 -6.26 6.87 -6.20
C ILE A 24 -6.37 5.53 -6.93
N ALA A 25 -5.86 5.46 -8.16
CA ALA A 25 -5.89 4.25 -8.96
C ALA A 25 -5.04 3.15 -8.31
N LEU A 26 -5.67 2.15 -7.72
CA LEU A 26 -4.99 1.02 -7.10
C LEU A 26 -4.45 0.07 -8.18
N ASN A 27 -3.14 0.03 -8.34
CA ASN A 27 -2.50 -0.64 -9.47
C ASN A 27 -1.26 -1.47 -9.09
N HIS A 28 -0.96 -1.62 -7.79
CA HIS A 28 0.24 -2.32 -7.33
C HIS A 28 -0.03 -3.13 -6.07
N ALA A 29 0.31 -4.42 -6.08
CA ALA A 29 0.21 -5.29 -4.92
C ALA A 29 1.55 -5.34 -4.18
N VAL A 30 1.50 -5.21 -2.86
CA VAL A 30 2.67 -5.26 -1.98
C VAL A 30 2.37 -6.05 -0.72
N GLN A 31 3.40 -6.29 0.09
CA GLN A 31 3.27 -7.01 1.35
C GLN A 31 3.52 -6.08 2.54
N LEU A 32 2.50 -5.91 3.39
CA LEU A 32 2.67 -5.29 4.70
C LEU A 32 3.39 -6.30 5.62
N VAL A 33 4.55 -5.90 6.18
CA VAL A 33 5.39 -6.77 7.00
C VAL A 33 5.55 -6.26 8.43
N GLY A 34 5.13 -5.04 8.72
CA GLY A 34 5.23 -4.48 10.07
C GLY A 34 4.75 -3.05 10.19
N TYR A 35 4.96 -2.50 11.37
CA TYR A 35 4.67 -1.11 11.70
C TYR A 35 5.65 -0.63 12.79
N GLY A 36 5.74 0.68 12.94
CA GLY A 36 6.58 1.28 13.96
C GLY A 36 6.25 2.75 14.20
N SER A 37 7.07 3.37 15.05
CA SER A 37 7.01 4.78 15.37
C SER A 37 8.42 5.30 15.59
N ASP A 38 8.72 6.52 15.13
CA ASP A 38 9.96 7.24 15.40
C ASP A 38 9.67 8.75 15.61
N SER A 39 10.71 9.58 15.60
CA SER A 39 10.56 11.02 15.77
C SER A 39 9.72 11.70 14.68
N ASP A 40 9.62 11.09 13.50
CA ASP A 40 8.91 11.63 12.34
C ASP A 40 7.46 11.15 12.29
N GLY A 41 7.09 10.21 13.15
CA GLY A 41 5.72 9.74 13.34
C GLY A 41 5.55 8.22 13.24
N ASP A 42 4.31 7.80 13.13
CA ASP A 42 3.93 6.41 13.00
C ASP A 42 3.98 5.96 11.53
N TYR A 43 4.32 4.70 11.30
CA TYR A 43 4.44 4.17 9.95
C TYR A 43 4.09 2.68 9.83
N TRP A 44 3.70 2.30 8.62
CA TRP A 44 3.65 0.92 8.14
C TRP A 44 4.97 0.57 7.45
N ILE A 45 5.44 -0.66 7.61
CA ILE A 45 6.59 -1.21 6.88
C ILE A 45 6.06 -2.10 5.76
N VAL A 46 6.36 -1.73 4.53
CA VAL A 46 5.85 -2.40 3.34
C VAL A 46 7.02 -2.92 2.51
N ARG A 47 7.00 -4.22 2.21
CA ARG A 47 7.94 -4.85 1.28
C ARG A 47 7.46 -4.65 -0.15
N ASN A 48 8.34 -4.06 -0.97
CA ASN A 48 8.13 -3.91 -2.41
C ASN A 48 8.79 -5.05 -3.20
N SER A 49 8.51 -5.14 -4.49
CA SER A 49 9.05 -6.13 -5.42
C SER A 49 10.07 -5.56 -6.43
N TRP A 50 10.67 -4.38 -6.14
CA TRP A 50 11.58 -3.69 -7.05
C TRP A 50 13.08 -3.90 -6.73
N GLY A 51 13.38 -4.88 -5.91
CA GLY A 51 14.75 -5.27 -5.55
C GLY A 51 15.31 -4.51 -4.35
N PRO A 52 16.45 -4.98 -3.81
CA PRO A 52 17.01 -4.46 -2.56
C PRO A 52 17.71 -3.10 -2.70
N THR A 53 17.94 -2.62 -3.92
CA THR A 53 18.56 -1.31 -4.17
C THR A 53 17.54 -0.17 -4.21
N TRP A 54 16.26 -0.49 -4.15
CA TRP A 54 15.18 0.50 -4.11
C TRP A 54 14.79 0.80 -2.67
N GLY A 55 14.53 2.09 -2.37
CA GLY A 55 14.03 2.53 -1.07
C GLY A 55 14.98 2.16 0.08
N GLU A 56 14.42 1.69 1.16
CA GLU A 56 15.12 1.19 2.35
C GLU A 56 15.30 -0.33 2.21
N ASP A 57 16.36 -0.77 1.51
CA ASP A 57 16.68 -2.19 1.24
C ASP A 57 15.51 -3.00 0.63
N GLY A 58 14.74 -2.38 -0.26
CA GLY A 58 13.55 -2.96 -0.89
C GLY A 58 12.24 -2.70 -0.16
N TYR A 59 12.28 -1.92 0.91
CA TYR A 59 11.11 -1.55 1.71
C TYR A 59 10.79 -0.07 1.60
N ILE A 60 9.54 0.26 1.94
CA ILE A 60 9.07 1.63 2.11
C ILE A 60 8.33 1.75 3.44
N ARG A 61 8.54 2.85 4.15
CA ARG A 61 7.73 3.24 5.29
C ARG A 61 6.64 4.19 4.84
N LEU A 62 5.38 3.80 4.99
CA LEU A 62 4.22 4.63 4.68
C LEU A 62 3.66 5.23 5.95
N ARG A 63 3.28 6.50 5.93
CA ARG A 63 2.66 7.15 7.08
C ARG A 63 1.43 6.38 7.56
N ARG A 64 1.33 6.20 8.87
CA ARG A 64 0.22 5.58 9.57
C ARG A 64 -0.42 6.61 10.50
N ASP A 65 -1.54 7.16 10.08
CA ASP A 65 -2.28 8.13 10.88
C ASP A 65 -3.30 7.42 11.78
N ALA A 66 -3.58 8.01 12.97
CA ALA A 66 -4.59 7.48 13.89
C ALA A 66 -5.99 7.51 13.26
N GLU A 67 -6.25 8.53 12.43
CA GLU A 67 -7.42 8.62 11.57
C GLU A 67 -6.92 8.56 10.12
N ALA A 68 -7.15 7.41 9.47
CA ALA A 68 -6.71 7.20 8.10
C ALA A 68 -7.41 8.17 7.15
N GLN A 69 -6.64 8.88 6.34
CA GLN A 69 -7.20 9.66 5.25
C GLN A 69 -7.73 8.72 4.17
N CYS A 70 -8.83 9.12 3.54
CA CYS A 70 -9.50 8.35 2.50
C CYS A 70 -9.69 9.18 1.24
N GLY A 71 -9.81 8.48 0.12
CA GLY A 71 -10.10 9.05 -1.19
C GLY A 71 -10.87 8.06 -2.04
N THR A 72 -10.90 8.30 -3.35
CA THR A 72 -11.67 7.49 -4.28
C THR A 72 -10.77 6.95 -5.39
N ASP A 73 -10.89 5.66 -5.67
CA ASP A 73 -10.48 5.07 -6.94
C ASP A 73 -11.68 5.14 -7.89
N SER A 74 -11.60 6.04 -8.85
CA SER A 74 -12.65 6.22 -9.86
C SER A 74 -12.41 5.38 -11.13
N THR A 75 -11.33 4.63 -11.16
CA THR A 75 -10.94 3.77 -12.29
C THR A 75 -10.55 2.35 -11.84
N PRO A 76 -11.37 1.68 -10.99
CA PRO A 76 -10.98 0.42 -10.35
C PRO A 76 -10.76 -0.74 -11.35
N MET A 77 -11.24 -0.59 -12.58
CA MET A 77 -11.08 -1.59 -13.65
C MET A 77 -9.86 -1.33 -14.53
N ASP A 78 -9.14 -0.22 -14.34
CA ASP A 78 -7.95 0.09 -15.15
C ASP A 78 -6.86 -0.96 -14.92
N GLY A 79 -6.39 -1.57 -16.01
CA GLY A 79 -5.32 -2.55 -15.96
C GLY A 79 -5.70 -3.92 -15.39
N THR A 80 -6.97 -4.22 -15.17
CA THR A 80 -7.41 -5.53 -14.69
C THR A 80 -7.57 -6.53 -15.83
N ALA A 81 -7.26 -7.81 -15.53
CA ALA A 81 -7.52 -8.92 -16.46
C ALA A 81 -9.00 -9.33 -16.54
N CYS A 82 -9.85 -8.79 -15.67
CA CYS A 82 -11.27 -9.12 -15.55
C CYS A 82 -12.13 -7.96 -16.04
N ALA A 83 -11.99 -7.58 -17.30
CA ALA A 83 -12.73 -6.47 -17.92
C ALA A 83 -14.25 -6.63 -17.90
N ASP A 84 -14.75 -7.86 -17.74
CA ASP A 84 -16.18 -8.20 -17.75
C ASP A 84 -16.74 -8.46 -16.33
N GLY A 85 -16.00 -8.10 -15.28
CA GLY A 85 -16.44 -8.30 -13.89
C GLY A 85 -17.48 -7.27 -13.44
N PRO A 86 -18.37 -7.61 -12.48
CA PRO A 86 -19.21 -6.64 -11.82
C PRO A 86 -18.31 -5.71 -10.99
N GLY A 87 -18.43 -4.39 -11.12
CA GLY A 87 -17.73 -3.45 -10.26
C GLY A 87 -16.99 -2.33 -10.96
N SER A 88 -17.66 -1.69 -11.93
CA SER A 88 -17.22 -0.40 -12.49
C SER A 88 -17.48 0.77 -11.53
N ASP A 89 -18.02 0.52 -10.34
CA ASP A 89 -18.33 1.56 -9.37
C ASP A 89 -17.07 2.07 -8.70
N GLU A 90 -17.04 3.36 -8.42
CA GLU A 90 -15.99 4.00 -7.66
C GLU A 90 -15.76 3.28 -6.32
N GLN A 91 -14.51 3.12 -5.93
CA GLN A 91 -14.14 2.46 -4.68
C GLN A 91 -13.62 3.48 -3.67
N HIS A 92 -14.13 3.40 -2.45
CA HIS A 92 -13.63 4.20 -1.34
C HIS A 92 -12.37 3.53 -0.76
N VAL A 93 -11.24 4.23 -0.80
CA VAL A 93 -9.93 3.69 -0.42
C VAL A 93 -9.30 4.54 0.67
N CYS A 94 -8.73 3.89 1.69
CA CYS A 94 -8.20 4.55 2.87
C CYS A 94 -6.75 4.16 3.15
N GLY A 95 -6.10 4.98 3.99
CA GLY A 95 -4.70 4.84 4.36
C GLY A 95 -3.75 5.35 3.30
N GLN A 96 -2.52 5.69 3.69
CA GLN A 96 -1.53 6.23 2.77
C GLN A 96 -1.38 5.35 1.53
N CYS A 97 -1.61 5.90 0.35
CA CYS A 97 -1.62 5.20 -0.94
C CYS A 97 -2.67 4.07 -1.03
N GLY A 98 -3.73 4.08 -0.23
CA GLY A 98 -4.75 3.04 -0.23
C GLY A 98 -4.35 1.75 0.49
N VAL A 99 -3.34 1.78 1.39
CA VAL A 99 -2.77 0.59 2.04
C VAL A 99 -3.77 -0.21 2.88
N LEU A 100 -4.89 0.40 3.27
CA LEU A 100 -5.93 -0.25 4.07
C LEU A 100 -7.05 -0.86 3.22
N PHE A 101 -7.00 -0.71 1.89
CA PHE A 101 -8.02 -1.25 1.01
C PHE A 101 -7.73 -2.70 0.61
N ASP A 102 -8.76 -3.56 0.62
CA ASP A 102 -8.74 -4.95 0.17
C ASP A 102 -7.55 -5.75 0.74
N THR A 103 -7.36 -5.63 2.05
CA THR A 103 -6.28 -6.33 2.74
C THR A 103 -6.65 -7.79 2.99
N SER A 104 -5.69 -8.70 2.78
CA SER A 104 -5.81 -10.12 3.10
C SER A 104 -4.66 -10.57 3.98
N PHE A 105 -4.92 -11.53 4.85
CA PHE A 105 -3.90 -12.11 5.72
C PHE A 105 -4.15 -13.62 5.91
N PRO A 106 -3.09 -14.43 6.08
CA PRO A 106 -3.25 -15.86 6.30
C PRO A 106 -3.82 -16.14 7.69
N LEU A 107 -4.80 -17.04 7.76
CA LEU A 107 -5.31 -17.59 9.02
C LEU A 107 -4.55 -18.85 9.38
N GLY A 108 -4.27 -19.03 10.68
CA GLY A 108 -3.64 -20.26 11.19
C GLY A 108 -2.18 -20.45 10.78
N ALA A 109 -1.46 -19.35 10.55
CA ALA A 109 -0.02 -19.43 10.34
C ALA A 109 0.69 -19.94 11.58
N HIS A 110 1.46 -21.02 11.45
CA HIS A 110 2.26 -21.61 12.52
C HIS A 110 3.75 -21.44 12.20
N ASN A 111 4.56 -21.24 13.25
CA ASN A 111 5.98 -21.33 13.09
C ASN A 111 6.33 -22.79 12.70
N TRP A 112 6.84 -22.95 11.49
CA TRP A 112 7.38 -24.21 11.05
C TRP A 112 8.78 -24.37 11.66
N SER A 113 8.91 -25.16 12.72
CA SER A 113 10.22 -25.64 13.16
C SER A 113 10.63 -26.75 12.18
N MET A 114 11.63 -26.49 11.38
CA MET A 114 12.27 -27.56 10.62
C MET A 114 12.88 -28.55 11.62
N PRO A 115 12.74 -29.87 11.39
CA PRO A 115 13.36 -30.89 12.20
C PRO A 115 14.88 -30.84 12.11
#